data_54288d1b4e648d419dcd09c7bb2c3f30
#
_entry.id   54288d1b4e648d419dcd09c7bb2c3f30
#
_cell.length_a   1.000
_cell.length_b   1.000
_cell.length_c   1.000
_cell.angle_alpha   90.00
_cell.angle_beta   90.00
_cell.angle_gamma   90.00
#
_symmetry.space_group_name_H-M   'P 1'
#
loop_
_entity.id
_entity.type
_entity.pdbx_description
1 polymer ?
#
loop_
_entity_poly.entity_id
_entity_poly.type
_entity_poly.pdbx_seq_one_letter_code
_entity_poly.pdbx_strand_id
1 'polypeptide(L)'
;MWTTHQYRQLVRASGWYDLIVTAAFVTPWTFLLLHNALLALNLPGELPPFAPAHVLMANLMGSIVCVWAVLRIRDPQVIFGRYDAVGRMLFATWQIYALVHGASSALLIVLVFEVLWLVAQLMPVRQVAD
;
A
#
# COMPACT_ATOMS: atom_id res chain seq x y z
N MET A 1 -7.60 -15.02 15.59
CA MET A 1 -8.98 -14.54 15.34
C MET A 1 -9.11 -13.17 16.00
N TRP A 2 -9.58 -12.16 15.27
CA TRP A 2 -9.75 -10.80 15.79
C TRP A 2 -11.13 -10.64 16.44
N THR A 3 -11.22 -9.83 17.51
CA THR A 3 -12.51 -9.25 17.90
C THR A 3 -12.89 -8.13 16.92
N THR A 4 -14.15 -7.76 16.83
CA THR A 4 -14.60 -6.63 15.98
C THR A 4 -13.83 -5.35 16.30
N HIS A 5 -13.62 -5.05 17.58
CA HIS A 5 -12.87 -3.87 18.01
C HIS A 5 -11.42 -3.91 17.55
N GLN A 6 -10.72 -5.03 17.77
CA GLN A 6 -9.32 -5.20 17.34
C GLN A 6 -9.19 -5.10 15.82
N TYR A 7 -10.12 -5.68 15.07
CA TYR A 7 -10.11 -5.60 13.61
C TYR A 7 -10.31 -4.16 13.11
N ARG A 8 -11.20 -3.39 13.73
CA ARG A 8 -11.36 -1.97 13.41
C ARG A 8 -10.07 -1.18 13.70
N GLN A 9 -9.36 -1.47 14.78
CA GLN A 9 -8.05 -0.88 15.05
C GLN A 9 -7.01 -1.29 13.99
N LEU A 10 -7.03 -2.55 13.55
CA LEU A 10 -6.18 -3.03 12.45
C LEU A 10 -6.44 -2.26 11.16
N VAL A 11 -7.72 -2.07 10.79
CA VAL A 11 -8.13 -1.29 9.61
C VAL A 11 -7.63 0.16 9.71
N ARG A 12 -7.75 0.78 10.88
CA ARG A 12 -7.22 2.13 11.12
C ARG A 12 -5.69 2.18 11.00
N ALA A 13 -4.99 1.23 11.59
CA ALA A 13 -3.53 1.14 11.54
C ALA A 13 -3.02 0.95 10.11
N SER A 14 -3.69 0.10 9.32
CA SER A 14 -3.36 -0.07 7.90
C SER A 14 -3.59 1.22 7.09
N GLY A 15 -4.60 2.00 7.45
CA GLY A 15 -4.82 3.33 6.86
C GLY A 15 -3.68 4.29 7.14
N TRP A 16 -3.18 4.35 8.35
CA TRP A 16 -2.02 5.17 8.70
C TRP A 16 -0.75 4.72 7.97
N TYR A 17 -0.53 3.42 7.89
CA TYR A 17 0.58 2.87 7.12
C TYR A 17 0.52 3.31 5.66
N ASP A 18 -0.62 3.13 5.00
CA ASP A 18 -0.79 3.52 3.60
C ASP A 18 -0.63 5.02 3.38
N LEU A 19 -1.17 5.84 4.28
CA LEU A 19 -1.04 7.28 4.20
C LEU A 19 0.43 7.73 4.26
N ILE A 20 1.20 7.16 5.18
CA ILE A 20 2.63 7.49 5.34
C ILE A 20 3.44 7.01 4.13
N VAL A 21 3.22 5.77 3.68
CA VAL A 21 4.00 5.16 2.59
C VAL A 21 3.66 5.78 1.24
N THR A 22 2.39 6.12 1.00
CA THR A 22 1.93 6.61 -0.31
C THR A 22 1.84 8.13 -0.42
N ALA A 23 2.04 8.88 0.65
CA ALA A 23 1.99 10.34 0.62
C ALA A 23 2.93 10.96 -0.43
N ALA A 24 4.13 10.38 -0.60
CA ALA A 24 5.10 10.85 -1.59
C ALA A 24 4.62 10.69 -3.04
N PHE A 25 3.67 9.80 -3.31
CA PHE A 25 3.13 9.57 -4.65
C PHE A 25 2.07 10.60 -5.06
N VAL A 26 1.57 11.41 -4.14
CA VAL A 26 0.44 12.33 -4.39
C VAL A 26 0.82 13.49 -5.29
N THR A 27 2.06 13.94 -5.26
CA THR A 27 2.53 15.06 -6.09
C THR A 27 3.69 14.66 -6.99
N PRO A 28 3.86 15.31 -8.16
CA PRO A 28 5.00 15.05 -9.05
C PRO A 28 6.34 15.29 -8.35
N TRP A 29 6.43 16.35 -7.57
CA TRP A 29 7.68 16.75 -6.90
C TRP A 29 8.12 15.76 -5.84
N THR A 30 7.20 15.34 -4.97
CA THR A 30 7.49 14.36 -3.91
C THR A 30 7.76 12.98 -4.50
N PHE A 31 7.08 12.60 -5.57
CA PHE A 31 7.31 11.33 -6.26
C PHE A 31 8.69 11.28 -6.92
N LEU A 32 9.11 12.34 -7.62
CA LEU A 32 10.44 12.42 -8.22
C LEU A 32 11.54 12.50 -7.16
N LEU A 33 11.28 13.14 -6.02
CA LEU A 33 12.20 13.15 -4.89
C LEU A 33 12.41 11.73 -4.34
N LEU A 34 11.34 10.97 -4.16
CA LEU A 34 11.41 9.56 -3.75
C LEU A 34 12.18 8.72 -4.77
N HIS A 35 11.90 8.89 -6.07
CA HIS A 35 12.59 8.20 -7.14
C HIS A 35 14.10 8.47 -7.11
N ASN A 36 14.51 9.72 -6.94
CA ASN A 36 15.92 10.10 -6.84
C ASN A 36 16.59 9.50 -5.60
N ALA A 37 15.87 9.46 -4.47
CA ALA A 37 16.39 8.84 -3.25
C ALA A 37 16.60 7.32 -3.43
N LEU A 38 15.68 6.63 -4.13
CA LEU A 38 15.81 5.22 -4.44
C LEU A 38 16.95 4.93 -5.42
N LEU A 39 17.17 5.80 -6.42
CA LEU A 39 18.31 5.70 -7.32
C LEU A 39 19.65 5.81 -6.57
N ALA A 40 19.72 6.69 -5.58
CA ALA A 40 20.92 6.88 -4.76
C ALA A 40 21.30 5.64 -3.94
N LEU A 41 20.34 4.75 -3.63
CA LEU A 41 20.60 3.49 -2.92
C LEU A 41 21.29 2.44 -3.80
N ASN A 42 21.27 2.60 -5.12
CA ASN A 42 21.89 1.69 -6.09
C ASN A 42 21.53 0.21 -5.86
N LEU A 43 20.24 -0.06 -5.63
CA LEU A 43 19.72 -1.40 -5.39
C LEU A 43 19.64 -2.22 -6.68
N PRO A 44 19.75 -3.58 -6.62
CA PRO A 44 19.56 -4.45 -7.77
C PRO A 44 18.21 -4.25 -8.44
N GLY A 45 18.16 -4.44 -9.76
CA GLY A 45 16.96 -4.29 -10.58
C GLY A 45 16.85 -2.93 -11.26
N GLU A 46 15.90 -2.82 -12.18
CA GLU A 46 15.70 -1.62 -12.97
C GLU A 46 14.84 -0.59 -12.26
N LEU A 47 15.32 0.64 -12.24
CA LEU A 47 14.58 1.82 -11.81
C LEU A 47 14.79 2.92 -12.88
N PRO A 48 14.09 2.82 -14.03
CA PRO A 48 14.27 3.73 -15.15
C PRO A 48 13.72 5.13 -14.82
N PRO A 49 14.16 6.16 -15.57
CA PRO A 49 13.54 7.48 -15.48
C PRO A 49 12.06 7.41 -15.88
N PHE A 50 11.23 8.23 -15.23
CA PHE A 50 9.79 8.27 -15.48
C PHE A 50 9.41 9.36 -16.49
N ALA A 51 8.69 8.98 -17.54
CA ALA A 51 8.02 9.91 -18.43
C ALA A 51 6.85 10.60 -17.70
N PRO A 52 6.37 11.78 -18.17
CA PRO A 52 5.25 12.49 -17.54
C PRO A 52 3.98 11.63 -17.34
N ALA A 53 3.69 10.73 -18.26
CA ALA A 53 2.55 9.81 -18.13
C ALA A 53 2.71 8.83 -16.96
N HIS A 54 3.93 8.34 -16.69
CA HIS A 54 4.21 7.47 -15.54
C HIS A 54 4.06 8.23 -14.22
N VAL A 55 4.53 9.49 -14.18
CA VAL A 55 4.35 10.36 -13.02
C VAL A 55 2.87 10.62 -12.76
N LEU A 56 2.07 10.87 -13.80
CA LEU A 56 0.63 11.02 -13.69
C LEU A 56 -0.02 9.77 -13.08
N MET A 57 0.32 8.57 -13.58
CA MET A 57 -0.22 7.32 -13.03
C MET A 57 0.13 7.14 -11.56
N ALA A 58 1.36 7.46 -11.16
CA ALA A 58 1.78 7.44 -9.75
C ALA A 58 0.97 8.44 -8.90
N ASN A 59 0.74 9.66 -9.40
CA ASN A 59 -0.04 10.67 -8.69
C ASN A 59 -1.52 10.28 -8.56
N LEU A 60 -2.12 9.69 -9.58
CA LEU A 60 -3.50 9.19 -9.51
C LEU A 60 -3.63 8.06 -8.49
N MET A 61 -2.71 7.10 -8.53
CA MET A 61 -2.65 6.02 -7.55
C MET A 61 -2.45 6.56 -6.13
N GLY A 62 -1.46 7.40 -5.92
CA GLY A 62 -1.17 7.99 -4.61
C GLY A 62 -2.36 8.78 -4.06
N SER A 63 -3.02 9.57 -4.90
CA SER A 63 -4.19 10.37 -4.50
C SER A 63 -5.34 9.48 -4.04
N ILE A 64 -5.71 8.46 -4.81
CA ILE A 64 -6.84 7.59 -4.42
C ILE A 64 -6.50 6.72 -3.20
N VAL A 65 -5.28 6.24 -3.08
CA VAL A 65 -4.85 5.47 -1.91
C VAL A 65 -4.86 6.34 -0.65
N CYS A 66 -4.42 7.59 -0.72
CA CYS A 66 -4.47 8.51 0.42
C CYS A 66 -5.91 8.84 0.83
N VAL A 67 -6.83 9.06 -0.10
CA VAL A 67 -8.25 9.27 0.19
C VAL A 67 -8.85 8.03 0.86
N TRP A 68 -8.57 6.85 0.34
CA TRP A 68 -8.99 5.57 0.91
C TRP A 68 -8.41 5.35 2.31
N ALA A 69 -7.14 5.71 2.52
CA ALA A 69 -6.49 5.64 3.82
C ALA A 69 -7.17 6.55 4.86
N VAL A 70 -7.45 7.80 4.49
CA VAL A 70 -8.15 8.75 5.37
C VAL A 70 -9.55 8.23 5.75
N LEU A 71 -10.29 7.65 4.82
CA LEU A 71 -11.59 7.05 5.11
C LEU A 71 -11.47 5.95 6.19
N ARG A 72 -10.50 5.03 6.04
CA ARG A 72 -10.27 3.95 7.00
C ARG A 72 -9.79 4.44 8.36
N ILE A 73 -9.04 5.53 8.40
CA ILE A 73 -8.60 6.15 9.67
C ILE A 73 -9.79 6.76 10.40
N ARG A 74 -10.66 7.47 9.69
CA ARG A 74 -11.80 8.20 10.29
C ARG A 74 -12.95 7.28 10.64
N ASP A 75 -13.27 6.34 9.77
CA ASP A 75 -14.38 5.38 9.93
C ASP A 75 -13.91 3.94 9.67
N PRO A 76 -13.18 3.32 10.60
CA PRO A 76 -12.66 1.97 10.42
C PRO A 76 -13.78 0.94 10.54
N GLN A 77 -14.20 0.37 9.42
CA GLN A 77 -15.22 -0.67 9.36
C GLN A 77 -14.61 -2.01 8.93
N VAL A 78 -15.20 -3.13 9.39
CA VAL A 78 -14.78 -4.49 9.03
C VAL A 78 -14.83 -4.68 7.52
N ILE A 79 -15.88 -4.19 6.88
CA ILE A 79 -16.06 -4.32 5.43
C ILE A 79 -14.91 -3.61 4.66
N PHE A 80 -14.46 -2.45 5.12
CA PHE A 80 -13.35 -1.74 4.48
C PHE A 80 -12.04 -2.52 4.57
N GLY A 81 -11.79 -3.20 5.68
CA GLY A 81 -10.62 -4.08 5.80
C GLY A 81 -10.68 -5.26 4.83
N ARG A 82 -11.86 -5.80 4.53
CA ARG A 82 -12.04 -6.87 3.55
C ARG A 82 -11.78 -6.39 2.13
N TYR A 83 -12.31 -5.23 1.75
CA TYR A 83 -12.00 -4.64 0.44
C TYR A 83 -10.52 -4.24 0.32
N ASP A 84 -9.92 -3.72 1.39
CA ASP A 84 -8.51 -3.40 1.42
C ASP A 84 -7.65 -4.67 1.22
N ALA A 85 -8.01 -5.80 1.81
CA ALA A 85 -7.36 -7.08 1.60
C ALA A 85 -7.38 -7.51 0.11
N VAL A 86 -8.49 -7.29 -0.59
CA VAL A 86 -8.57 -7.55 -2.04
C VAL A 86 -7.61 -6.64 -2.81
N GLY A 87 -7.58 -5.36 -2.48
CA GLY A 87 -6.64 -4.40 -3.07
C GLY A 87 -5.19 -4.81 -2.86
N ARG A 88 -4.84 -5.22 -1.64
CA ARG A 88 -3.48 -5.69 -1.31
C ARG A 88 -3.10 -6.97 -2.05
N MET A 89 -4.04 -7.89 -2.24
CA MET A 89 -3.81 -9.10 -3.04
C MET A 89 -3.46 -8.74 -4.48
N LEU A 90 -4.18 -7.79 -5.08
CA LEU A 90 -3.89 -7.30 -6.43
C LEU A 90 -2.53 -6.59 -6.48
N PHE A 91 -2.23 -5.72 -5.53
CA PHE A 91 -0.95 -5.01 -5.44
C PHE A 91 0.22 -5.98 -5.30
N ALA A 92 0.11 -6.96 -4.41
CA ALA A 92 1.14 -7.98 -4.23
C ALA A 92 1.35 -8.78 -5.52
N THR A 93 0.28 -9.15 -6.22
CA THR A 93 0.36 -9.88 -7.50
C THR A 93 1.15 -9.09 -8.54
N TRP A 94 0.83 -7.81 -8.72
CA TRP A 94 1.52 -6.97 -9.71
C TRP A 94 2.93 -6.58 -9.30
N GLN A 95 3.21 -6.46 -8.02
CA GLN A 95 4.57 -6.27 -7.50
C GLN A 95 5.44 -7.52 -7.75
N ILE A 96 4.91 -8.72 -7.54
CA ILE A 96 5.60 -9.97 -7.86
C ILE A 96 5.87 -10.05 -9.37
N TYR A 97 4.86 -9.74 -10.19
CA TYR A 97 5.03 -9.70 -11.65
C TYR A 97 6.17 -8.73 -12.05
N ALA A 98 6.18 -7.52 -11.50
CA ALA A 98 7.23 -6.53 -11.79
C ALA A 98 8.63 -7.02 -11.37
N LEU A 99 8.75 -7.62 -10.18
CA LEU A 99 10.01 -8.18 -9.68
C LEU A 99 10.55 -9.29 -10.57
N VAL A 100 9.68 -10.20 -11.04
CA VAL A 100 10.04 -11.28 -11.96
C VAL A 100 10.54 -10.71 -13.30
N HIS A 101 10.07 -9.54 -13.70
CA HIS A 101 10.46 -8.86 -14.94
C HIS A 101 11.58 -7.82 -14.74
N GLY A 102 12.29 -7.86 -13.63
CA GLY A 102 13.52 -7.09 -13.43
C GLY A 102 13.36 -5.75 -12.73
N ALA A 103 12.21 -5.45 -12.14
CA ALA A 103 12.03 -4.23 -11.36
C ALA A 103 12.95 -4.18 -10.13
N SER A 104 13.20 -2.97 -9.61
CA SER A 104 14.06 -2.72 -8.47
C SER A 104 13.69 -3.57 -7.25
N SER A 105 14.68 -4.12 -6.58
CA SER A 105 14.53 -4.87 -5.32
C SER A 105 13.93 -4.04 -4.18
N ALA A 106 13.85 -2.72 -4.31
CA ALA A 106 13.12 -1.85 -3.37
C ALA A 106 11.65 -2.29 -3.20
N LEU A 107 11.04 -2.87 -4.25
CA LEU A 107 9.68 -3.42 -4.17
C LEU A 107 9.53 -4.58 -3.17
N LEU A 108 10.62 -5.31 -2.84
CA LEU A 108 10.56 -6.40 -1.87
C LEU A 108 10.12 -5.93 -0.49
N ILE A 109 10.55 -4.75 -0.06
CA ILE A 109 10.17 -4.18 1.24
C ILE A 109 8.67 -3.90 1.25
N VAL A 110 8.17 -3.24 0.22
CA VAL A 110 6.74 -2.94 0.08
C VAL A 110 5.92 -4.22 0.00
N LEU A 111 6.37 -5.20 -0.80
CA LEU A 111 5.69 -6.50 -0.96
C LEU A 111 5.55 -7.26 0.37
N VAL A 112 6.60 -7.28 1.19
CA VAL A 112 6.55 -7.94 2.51
C VAL A 112 5.45 -7.32 3.37
N PHE A 113 5.37 -6.00 3.45
CA PHE A 113 4.32 -5.31 4.21
C PHE A 113 2.93 -5.52 3.61
N GLU A 114 2.79 -5.54 2.28
CA GLU A 114 1.51 -5.85 1.63
C GLU A 114 1.00 -7.23 2.02
N VAL A 115 1.88 -8.24 2.00
CA VAL A 115 1.51 -9.60 2.39
C VAL A 115 1.17 -9.70 3.88
N LEU A 116 1.92 -9.02 4.76
CA LEU A 116 1.63 -9.01 6.20
C LEU A 116 0.26 -8.39 6.50
N TRP A 117 -0.05 -7.24 5.90
CA TRP A 117 -1.36 -6.61 6.04
C TRP A 117 -2.47 -7.46 5.45
N LEU A 118 -2.26 -8.06 4.28
CA LEU A 118 -3.21 -8.96 3.63
C LEU A 118 -3.57 -10.14 4.55
N VAL A 119 -2.58 -10.82 5.09
CA VAL A 119 -2.80 -11.96 6.00
C VAL A 119 -3.56 -11.51 7.24
N ALA A 120 -3.16 -10.41 7.86
CA ALA A 120 -3.82 -9.88 9.06
C ALA A 120 -5.30 -9.51 8.77
N GLN A 121 -5.58 -8.91 7.62
CA GLN A 121 -6.94 -8.49 7.24
C GLN A 121 -7.83 -9.64 6.78
N LEU A 122 -7.26 -10.77 6.33
CA LEU A 122 -8.03 -11.97 5.96
C LEU A 122 -8.38 -12.85 7.17
N MET A 123 -7.73 -12.65 8.31
CA MET A 123 -8.03 -13.44 9.51
C MET A 123 -9.49 -13.29 9.93
N PRO A 124 -10.11 -14.38 10.46
CA PRO A 124 -11.49 -14.35 10.90
C PRO A 124 -11.75 -13.30 12.00
N VAL A 125 -12.92 -12.67 11.93
CA VAL A 125 -13.41 -11.73 12.95
C VAL A 125 -14.50 -12.43 13.76
N ARG A 126 -14.34 -12.49 15.07
CA ARG A 126 -15.32 -13.01 15.99
C ARG A 126 -16.31 -11.89 16.34
N GLN A 127 -17.56 -12.11 16.02
CA GLN A 127 -18.63 -11.28 16.58
C GLN A 127 -18.74 -11.64 18.07
N VAL A 128 -18.43 -10.70 18.92
CA VAL A 128 -18.78 -10.82 20.34
C VAL A 128 -20.28 -10.47 20.37
N ALA A 129 -21.11 -11.43 20.74
CA ALA A 129 -22.51 -11.14 21.03
C ALA A 129 -22.53 -10.16 22.20
N ASP A 130 -23.16 -9.01 22.00
CA ASP A 130 -23.47 -8.05 23.05
C ASP A 130 -24.47 -8.64 24.03
#